data_ac1369f74aacf8f3bfa7fad3c3fa1029
#
_entry.id   ac1369f74aacf8f3bfa7fad3c3fa1029
#
_cell.length_a   1.000
_cell.length_b   1.000
_cell.length_c   1.000
_cell.angle_alpha   90.00
_cell.angle_beta   90.00
_cell.angle_gamma   90.00
#
_symmetry.space_group_name_H-M   'P 1'
#
loop_
_entity.id
_entity.type
_entity.pdbx_description
1 polymer ?
#
loop_
_entity_poly.entity_id
_entity_poly.type
_entity_poly.pdbx_seq_one_letter_code
_entity_poly.pdbx_strand_id
1 'polypeptide(L)' 'MGKLRLYEVFARRQRADRFEHIGCVEAPNSELGRVYAWQTYDEAKWFEMIVAPRDAFHCVNRAEQPFTLHPSEEALT' A
#
# COMPACT_ATOMS: atom_id res chain seq x y z
N MET A 1 -15.04 19.18 -0.37
CA MET A 1 -14.46 18.18 -1.23
C MET A 1 -13.13 17.76 -0.70
N GLY A 2 -13.00 16.51 -0.40
CA GLY A 2 -11.75 15.98 0.07
C GLY A 2 -10.78 15.76 -1.07
N LYS A 3 -9.52 15.77 -0.73
CA LYS A 3 -8.50 15.37 -1.68
C LYS A 3 -8.54 13.87 -1.87
N LEU A 4 -8.28 13.44 -3.09
CA LEU A 4 -8.11 12.03 -3.34
C LEU A 4 -6.73 11.60 -2.87
N ARG A 5 -6.68 10.42 -2.29
CA ARG A 5 -5.43 9.79 -1.86
C ARG A 5 -5.24 8.51 -2.63
N LEU A 6 -3.99 8.17 -2.83
CA LEU A 6 -3.66 6.94 -3.54
C LEU A 6 -3.49 5.82 -2.53
N TYR A 7 -4.18 4.71 -2.77
CA TYR A 7 -4.12 3.53 -1.91
C TYR A 7 -3.54 2.38 -2.69
N GLU A 8 -2.53 1.76 -2.15
CA GLU A 8 -1.96 0.56 -2.74
C GLU A 8 -2.80 -0.63 -2.32
N VAL A 9 -3.03 -1.55 -3.24
CA VAL A 9 -3.90 -2.69 -3.00
C VAL A 9 -3.06 -3.96 -3.01
N PHE A 10 -3.23 -4.77 -1.98
CA PHE A 10 -2.53 -6.05 -1.83
C PHE A 10 -3.56 -7.14 -1.61
N ALA A 11 -3.31 -8.31 -2.14
CA ALA A 11 -4.24 -9.41 -1.98
C ALA A 11 -3.51 -10.73 -2.00
N ARG A 12 -4.19 -11.75 -1.48
CA ARG A 12 -3.69 -13.12 -1.54
C ARG A 12 -4.85 -14.06 -1.81
N ARG A 13 -4.54 -15.14 -2.48
CA ARG A 13 -5.59 -16.07 -2.92
C ARG A 13 -5.90 -17.14 -1.89
N GLN A 14 -4.94 -17.47 -1.06
CA GLN A 14 -5.09 -18.50 -0.03
C GLN A 14 -4.47 -18.02 1.25
N ARG A 15 -4.89 -18.64 2.35
CA ARG A 15 -4.40 -18.25 3.67
C ARG A 15 -2.89 -18.36 3.77
N ALA A 16 -2.29 -19.35 3.12
CA ALA A 16 -0.86 -19.58 3.21
C ALA A 16 -0.06 -18.71 2.25
N ASP A 17 -0.71 -17.98 1.36
CA ASP A 17 -0.01 -17.18 0.36
C ASP A 17 0.48 -15.88 0.96
N ARG A 18 1.55 -15.36 0.37
CA ARG A 18 2.00 -14.00 0.67
C ARG A 18 1.08 -13.01 -0.01
N PHE A 19 0.98 -11.83 0.57
CA PHE A 19 0.30 -10.75 -0.10
C PHE A 19 1.08 -10.32 -1.33
N GLU A 20 0.35 -10.04 -2.41
CA GLU A 20 0.93 -9.51 -3.63
C GLU A 20 0.35 -8.14 -3.89
N HIS A 21 1.18 -7.24 -4.36
CA HIS A 21 0.73 -5.93 -4.77
C HIS A 21 0.02 -6.08 -6.12
N ILE A 22 -1.28 -5.80 -6.15
CA ILE A 22 -2.06 -6.03 -7.36
C ILE A 22 -2.47 -4.75 -8.06
N GLY A 23 -2.30 -3.61 -7.42
CA GLY A 23 -2.61 -2.35 -8.07
C GLY A 23 -2.81 -1.24 -7.05
N CYS A 24 -3.52 -0.20 -7.47
CA CYS A 24 -3.82 0.91 -6.60
C CYS A 24 -5.16 1.53 -7.00
N VAL A 25 -5.74 2.27 -6.07
CA VAL A 25 -6.98 2.99 -6.33
C VAL A 25 -6.88 4.37 -5.69
N GLU A 26 -7.64 5.32 -6.22
CA GLU A 26 -7.76 6.65 -5.62
C GLU A 26 -9.09 6.75 -4.90
N ALA A 27 -9.05 7.30 -3.69
CA ALA A 27 -10.26 7.47 -2.90
C ALA A 27 -10.05 8.58 -1.89
N PRO A 28 -11.12 9.20 -1.41
CA PRO A 28 -10.99 10.27 -0.43
C PRO A 28 -10.65 9.76 0.98
N ASN A 29 -10.92 8.50 1.26
CA ASN A 29 -10.64 7.93 2.58
C ASN A 29 -10.49 6.42 2.44
N SER A 30 -10.07 5.77 3.51
CA SER A 30 -9.77 4.35 3.46
C SER A 30 -11.03 3.50 3.29
N GLU A 31 -12.16 3.95 3.80
CA GLU A 31 -13.38 3.18 3.64
C GLU A 31 -13.78 3.07 2.17
N LEU A 32 -13.74 4.19 1.46
CA LEU A 32 -14.01 4.17 0.03
C LEU A 32 -12.90 3.49 -0.74
N GLY A 33 -11.67 3.59 -0.26
CA GLY A 33 -10.56 2.85 -0.85
C GLY A 33 -10.82 1.36 -0.85
N ARG A 34 -11.35 0.84 0.26
CA ARG A 34 -11.71 -0.57 0.36
C ARG A 34 -12.78 -0.94 -0.67
N VAL A 35 -13.79 -0.11 -0.78
CA VAL A 35 -14.89 -0.38 -1.72
C VAL A 35 -14.38 -0.37 -3.15
N TYR A 36 -13.59 0.65 -3.50
CA TYR A 36 -13.10 0.77 -4.87
C TYR A 36 -12.15 -0.35 -5.22
N ALA A 37 -11.30 -0.76 -4.27
CA ALA A 37 -10.40 -1.87 -4.51
C ALA A 37 -11.17 -3.16 -4.77
N TRP A 38 -12.18 -3.41 -3.97
CA TRP A 38 -12.99 -4.61 -4.16
C TRP A 38 -13.67 -4.60 -5.52
N GLN A 39 -14.25 -3.46 -5.89
CA GLN A 39 -14.95 -3.36 -7.18
C GLN A 39 -14.01 -3.48 -8.37
N THR A 40 -12.79 -2.98 -8.22
CA THR A 40 -11.84 -2.99 -9.32
C THR A 40 -11.23 -4.37 -9.55
N TYR A 41 -10.98 -5.10 -8.47
CA TYR A 41 -10.19 -6.34 -8.54
C TYR A 41 -10.96 -7.57 -8.12
N ASP A 42 -12.28 -7.58 -8.27
CA ASP A 42 -13.09 -8.69 -7.81
C ASP A 42 -13.22 -9.82 -8.83
N GLU A 43 -12.48 -9.78 -9.93
CA GLU A 43 -12.54 -10.83 -10.93
C GLU A 43 -11.87 -12.12 -10.49
N ALA A 44 -11.12 -12.10 -9.41
CA ALA A 44 -10.50 -13.29 -8.85
C ALA A 44 -11.09 -13.58 -7.48
N LYS A 45 -10.99 -14.83 -7.07
CA LYS A 45 -11.43 -15.21 -5.72
C LYS A 45 -10.31 -14.97 -4.74
N TRP A 46 -10.32 -13.82 -4.14
CA TRP A 46 -9.31 -13.46 -3.15
C TRP A 46 -9.69 -13.99 -1.79
N PHE A 47 -8.72 -14.57 -1.09
CA PHE A 47 -8.91 -14.93 0.32
C PHE A 47 -8.91 -13.66 1.17
N GLU A 48 -8.03 -12.72 0.83
CA GLU A 48 -7.90 -11.50 1.61
C GLU A 48 -7.38 -10.39 0.72
N MET A 49 -7.93 -9.19 0.91
CA MET A 49 -7.50 -8.01 0.17
C MET A 49 -7.39 -6.87 1.16
N ILE A 50 -6.29 -6.14 1.10
CA ILE A 50 -6.05 -5.01 2.00
C ILE A 50 -5.63 -3.80 1.19
N VAL A 51 -5.82 -2.63 1.76
CA VAL A 51 -5.35 -1.39 1.16
C VAL A 51 -4.58 -0.59 2.21
N ALA A 52 -3.63 0.19 1.73
CA ALA A 52 -2.88 1.09 2.58
C ALA A 52 -2.59 2.38 1.82
N PRO A 53 -2.66 3.53 2.48
CA PRO A 53 -2.31 4.78 1.81
C PRO A 53 -0.85 4.72 1.36
N ARG A 54 -0.61 5.19 0.14
CA ARG A 54 0.74 5.17 -0.39
C ARG A 54 1.70 5.96 0.49
N ASP A 55 1.25 7.06 1.06
CA ASP A 55 2.11 7.90 1.86
C ASP A 55 2.41 7.33 3.24
N ALA A 56 1.84 6.17 3.57
CA ALA A 56 2.20 5.47 4.81
C ALA A 56 3.45 4.62 4.63
N PHE A 57 3.94 4.46 3.41
CA PHE A 57 5.13 3.66 3.15
C PHE A 57 6.36 4.53 3.33
N HIS A 58 7.39 3.91 3.87
CA HIS A 58 8.68 4.57 4.05
C HIS A 58 9.67 4.00 3.05
N CYS A 59 10.23 4.89 2.25
CA CYS A 59 11.19 4.46 1.24
C CYS A 59 12.49 4.02 1.93
N VAL A 60 12.95 2.82 1.60
CA VAL A 60 14.22 2.33 2.13
C VAL A 60 15.37 2.73 1.23
N ASN A 61 15.16 2.58 -0.08
CA ASN A 61 16.22 2.86 -1.03
C ASN A 61 15.62 3.20 -2.38
N ARG A 62 16.22 4.15 -3.06
CA ARG A 62 15.81 4.54 -4.39
C ARG A 62 17.07 4.83 -5.19
N ALA A 63 17.05 4.51 -6.48
CA ALA A 63 18.24 4.69 -7.30
C ALA A 63 18.76 6.13 -7.27
N GLU A 64 17.83 7.11 -7.24
CA GLU A 64 18.22 8.52 -7.20
C GLU A 64 18.58 8.98 -5.79
N GLN A 65 18.20 8.21 -4.77
CA GLN A 65 18.46 8.53 -3.37
C GLN A 65 18.82 7.25 -2.63
N PRO A 66 20.05 6.75 -2.81
CA PRO A 66 20.42 5.51 -2.17
C PRO A 66 20.33 5.60 -0.65
N PHE A 67 20.02 4.48 -0.04
CA PHE A 67 19.93 4.40 1.40
C PHE A 67 21.28 4.71 2.03
N THR A 68 21.28 5.59 3.00
CA THR A 68 22.46 5.87 3.80
C THR A 68 22.05 5.86 5.26
N LEU A 69 22.91 5.31 6.10
CA LEU A 69 22.68 5.27 7.52
C LEU A 69 23.59 6.28 8.20
N HIS A 70 22.98 7.19 8.94
CA HIS A 70 23.73 8.21 9.67
C HIS A 70 23.65 7.88 11.15
N PRO A 71 24.71 7.30 11.70
CA PRO A 71 24.64 6.81 13.08
C PRO A 71 24.21 7.85 14.09
N SER A 72 24.65 9.10 13.94
CA SER A 72 24.29 10.13 14.90
C SER A 72 22.79 10.41 14.86
N GLU A 73 22.18 10.36 13.68
CA GLU A 73 20.74 10.57 13.57
C GLU A 73 19.97 9.39 14.12
N GLU A 74 20.47 8.19 13.84
CA GLU A 74 19.80 6.99 14.32
C GLU A 74 19.83 6.91 15.82
N ALA A 75 20.91 7.36 16.41
CA ALA A 75 21.03 7.31 17.87
C ALA A 75 20.01 8.22 18.54
N LEU A 76 19.51 9.21 17.86
CA LEU A 76 18.55 10.15 18.42
C LEU A 76 17.13 9.65 18.32
N THR A 77 16.87 8.66 17.53
CA THR A 77 15.54 8.13 17.38
C THR A 77 15.36 6.87 18.18
#